data_bc83006acd4d279286a86a469725f0f3
#
_entry.id   bc83006acd4d279286a86a469725f0f3
#
_cell.length_a   1.000
_cell.length_b   1.000
_cell.length_c   1.000
_cell.angle_alpha   90.00
_cell.angle_beta   90.00
_cell.angle_gamma   90.00
#
_symmetry.space_group_name_H-M   'P 1'
#
loop_
_entity.id
_entity.type
_entity.pdbx_description
1 polymer ?
#
loop_
_entity_poly.entity_id
_entity_poly.type
_entity_poly.pdbx_seq_one_letter_code
_entity_poly.pdbx_strand_id
1 'polypeptide(L)'
;MNEHQIIKNYFSKLTNNNPSALNLNDDVFFDKKNRVVVSVDTYVENIHFPNFKNPELIIKKVIRASISDLVCKGVAPIFYFISGSGNLNSFNKKNLSKILKSMKNEQRKFSIKLSGGDTVYSKKNSFTAVTLGYSTKIVKRNNAKLNDDIYVTGNIGDSSL
;
A
#
# COMPACT_ATOMS: atom_id res chain seq x y z
N MET A 1 9.32 -1.75 21.68
CA MET A 1 9.20 -0.45 20.96
C MET A 1 8.18 -0.66 19.86
N ASN A 2 7.16 0.15 19.76
CA ASN A 2 6.17 0.10 18.68
C ASN A 2 6.66 0.88 17.45
N GLU A 3 5.98 0.71 16.31
CA GLU A 3 6.34 1.33 15.04
C GLU A 3 6.48 2.86 15.14
N HIS A 4 5.52 3.54 15.77
CA HIS A 4 5.57 5.00 15.97
C HIS A 4 6.82 5.47 16.72
N GLN A 5 7.24 4.73 17.74
CA GLN A 5 8.48 5.05 18.49
C GLN A 5 9.72 4.82 17.63
N ILE A 6 9.73 3.77 16.78
CA ILE A 6 10.83 3.51 15.84
C ILE A 6 10.96 4.67 14.86
N ILE A 7 9.85 5.05 14.23
CA ILE A 7 9.82 6.14 13.26
C ILE A 7 10.30 7.44 13.90
N LYS A 8 9.71 7.82 15.04
CA LYS A 8 10.01 9.08 15.73
C LYS A 8 11.46 9.16 16.21
N ASN A 9 11.97 8.08 16.80
CA ASN A 9 13.27 8.13 17.49
C ASN A 9 14.46 7.89 16.56
N TYR A 10 14.24 7.14 15.43
CA TYR A 10 15.34 6.73 14.56
C TYR A 10 15.22 7.28 13.15
N PHE A 11 14.04 7.16 12.50
CA PHE A 11 13.93 7.46 11.07
C PHE A 11 13.60 8.90 10.75
N SER A 12 12.83 9.60 11.60
CA SER A 12 12.42 10.99 11.32
C SER A 12 13.61 11.92 11.07
N LYS A 13 14.72 11.70 11.76
CA LYS A 13 15.95 12.50 11.60
C LYS A 13 16.60 12.34 10.22
N LEU A 14 16.39 11.19 9.57
CA LEU A 14 16.96 10.90 8.25
C LEU A 14 16.24 11.64 7.12
N THR A 15 15.09 12.22 7.39
CA THR A 15 14.36 13.02 6.40
C THR A 15 15.05 14.36 6.09
N ASN A 16 16.03 14.78 6.92
CA ASN A 16 16.72 16.05 6.79
C ASN A 16 15.75 17.24 6.62
N ASN A 17 14.64 17.21 7.36
CA ASN A 17 13.55 18.18 7.26
C ASN A 17 12.92 18.31 5.87
N ASN A 18 12.99 17.27 5.04
CA ASN A 18 12.33 17.27 3.74
C ASN A 18 10.81 17.40 3.93
N PRO A 19 10.20 18.51 3.47
CA PRO A 19 8.77 18.74 3.68
C PRO A 19 7.88 17.72 2.96
N SER A 20 8.38 17.09 1.88
CA SER A 20 7.66 16.05 1.14
C SER A 20 7.51 14.75 1.93
N ALA A 21 8.37 14.51 2.91
CA ALA A 21 8.28 13.33 3.78
C ALA A 21 7.21 13.47 4.88
N LEU A 22 6.57 14.64 5.02
CA LEU A 22 5.51 14.92 6.01
C LEU A 22 5.90 14.51 7.44
N ASN A 23 7.19 14.64 7.79
CA ASN A 23 7.80 14.19 9.05
C ASN A 23 7.63 12.69 9.34
N LEU A 24 7.36 11.86 8.31
CA LEU A 24 6.98 10.44 8.42
C LEU A 24 5.75 10.22 9.33
N ASN A 25 4.85 11.18 9.39
CA ASN A 25 3.64 11.14 10.23
C ASN A 25 2.36 11.10 9.38
N ASP A 26 2.50 10.68 8.15
CA ASP A 26 1.39 10.45 7.20
C ASP A 26 1.66 9.17 6.41
N ASP A 27 0.64 8.63 5.75
CA ASP A 27 0.71 7.37 5.00
C ASP A 27 1.37 7.52 3.63
N VAL A 28 1.65 8.75 3.23
CA VAL A 28 2.18 9.07 1.90
C VAL A 28 3.37 10.01 1.95
N PHE A 29 4.24 9.89 0.98
CA PHE A 29 5.17 10.92 0.55
C PHE A 29 4.44 11.86 -0.41
N PHE A 30 4.62 13.19 -0.28
CA PHE A 30 3.99 14.18 -1.14
C PHE A 30 4.98 15.24 -1.63
N ASP A 31 5.46 15.09 -2.85
CA ASP A 31 6.24 16.12 -3.53
C ASP A 31 5.30 17.12 -4.23
N LYS A 32 5.04 18.23 -3.54
CA LYS A 32 4.15 19.27 -4.05
C LYS A 32 4.69 19.92 -5.33
N LYS A 33 6.01 20.06 -5.48
CA LYS A 33 6.65 20.68 -6.65
C LYS A 33 6.43 19.84 -7.91
N ASN A 34 6.65 18.54 -7.81
CA ASN A 34 6.48 17.59 -8.91
C ASN A 34 5.08 16.97 -8.93
N ARG A 35 4.22 17.34 -7.98
CA ARG A 35 2.84 16.83 -7.82
C ARG A 35 2.75 15.33 -7.60
N VAL A 36 3.81 14.70 -7.12
CA VAL A 36 3.91 13.25 -6.93
C VAL A 36 3.46 12.87 -5.54
N VAL A 37 2.60 11.84 -5.45
CA VAL A 37 2.16 11.22 -4.21
C VAL A 37 2.48 9.73 -4.26
N VAL A 38 3.15 9.21 -3.23
CA VAL A 38 3.60 7.81 -3.17
C VAL A 38 3.25 7.21 -1.81
N SER A 39 2.74 5.99 -1.80
CA SER A 39 2.60 5.14 -0.62
C SER A 39 3.37 3.84 -0.79
N VAL A 40 3.82 3.25 0.32
CA VAL A 40 4.56 1.97 0.35
C VAL A 40 4.04 1.11 1.49
N ASP A 41 3.51 -0.06 1.17
CA ASP A 41 3.00 -1.03 2.13
C ASP A 41 3.59 -2.42 1.95
N THR A 42 3.80 -3.13 3.05
CA THR A 42 4.28 -4.52 3.04
C THR A 42 3.32 -5.45 3.76
N TYR A 43 3.01 -6.57 3.12
CA TYR A 43 2.09 -7.61 3.59
C TYR A 43 2.83 -8.93 3.75
N VAL A 44 2.75 -9.52 4.93
CA VAL A 44 3.51 -10.73 5.31
C VAL A 44 2.54 -11.85 5.69
N GLU A 45 2.79 -13.06 5.22
CA GLU A 45 2.05 -14.27 5.57
C GLU A 45 2.08 -14.53 7.08
N ASN A 46 0.96 -14.99 7.63
CA ASN A 46 0.68 -15.20 9.06
C ASN A 46 0.62 -13.92 9.90
N ILE A 47 0.70 -12.73 9.27
CA ILE A 47 0.51 -11.43 9.92
C ILE A 47 -0.66 -10.70 9.26
N HIS A 48 -0.59 -10.46 7.95
CA HIS A 48 -1.57 -9.71 7.18
C HIS A 48 -2.53 -10.58 6.37
N PHE A 49 -2.18 -11.86 6.17
CA PHE A 49 -3.00 -12.89 5.58
C PHE A 49 -2.60 -14.27 6.12
N PRO A 50 -3.55 -15.20 6.33
CA PRO A 50 -3.28 -16.43 7.08
C PRO A 50 -2.43 -17.45 6.31
N ASN A 51 -2.55 -17.52 4.99
CA ASN A 51 -1.82 -18.47 4.14
C ASN A 51 -1.95 -18.08 2.66
N PHE A 52 -1.24 -18.79 1.77
CA PHE A 52 -1.21 -18.52 0.34
C PHE A 52 -2.05 -19.51 -0.52
N LYS A 53 -3.11 -20.11 0.04
CA LYS A 53 -3.99 -21.08 -0.67
C LYS A 53 -4.80 -20.42 -1.80
N ASN A 54 -5.20 -19.15 -1.61
CA ASN A 54 -5.95 -18.36 -2.57
C ASN A 54 -5.14 -17.11 -2.99
N PRO A 55 -4.08 -17.28 -3.79
CA PRO A 55 -3.15 -16.20 -4.11
C PRO A 55 -3.84 -15.02 -4.82
N GLU A 56 -4.91 -15.29 -5.59
CA GLU A 56 -5.73 -14.27 -6.22
C GLU A 56 -6.39 -13.29 -5.23
N LEU A 57 -6.82 -13.79 -4.07
CA LEU A 57 -7.42 -12.96 -3.03
C LEU A 57 -6.35 -12.15 -2.27
N ILE A 58 -5.20 -12.76 -2.04
CA ILE A 58 -4.08 -12.08 -1.38
C ILE A 58 -3.59 -10.90 -2.22
N ILE A 59 -3.34 -11.11 -3.52
CA ILE A 59 -2.92 -10.04 -4.41
C ILE A 59 -3.98 -8.95 -4.54
N LYS A 60 -5.25 -9.34 -4.60
CA LYS A 60 -6.37 -8.39 -4.57
C LYS A 60 -6.34 -7.53 -3.30
N LYS A 61 -6.14 -8.13 -2.12
CA LYS A 61 -6.01 -7.42 -0.84
C LYS A 61 -4.82 -6.48 -0.87
N VAL A 62 -3.63 -6.96 -1.25
CA VAL A 62 -2.39 -6.16 -1.33
C VAL A 62 -2.59 -4.91 -2.19
N ILE A 63 -3.12 -5.07 -3.41
CA ILE A 63 -3.34 -3.93 -4.31
C ILE A 63 -4.35 -2.95 -3.71
N ARG A 64 -5.50 -3.43 -3.22
CA ARG A 64 -6.56 -2.56 -2.71
C ARG A 64 -6.17 -1.81 -1.45
N ALA A 65 -5.48 -2.46 -0.53
CA ALA A 65 -5.03 -1.80 0.67
C ALA A 65 -3.96 -0.75 0.35
N SER A 66 -3.01 -1.05 -0.54
CA SER A 66 -1.97 -0.09 -0.93
C SER A 66 -2.53 1.14 -1.68
N ILE A 67 -3.54 0.98 -2.54
CA ILE A 67 -4.15 2.13 -3.20
C ILE A 67 -5.04 2.95 -2.27
N SER A 68 -5.51 2.36 -1.15
CA SER A 68 -6.38 3.06 -0.20
C SER A 68 -5.70 4.28 0.42
N ASP A 69 -4.39 4.24 0.62
CA ASP A 69 -3.62 5.35 1.16
C ASP A 69 -3.66 6.59 0.26
N LEU A 70 -3.60 6.40 -1.05
CA LEU A 70 -3.74 7.50 -1.99
C LEU A 70 -5.18 8.01 -2.02
N VAL A 71 -6.15 7.09 -2.06
CA VAL A 71 -7.57 7.42 -2.15
C VAL A 71 -8.02 8.23 -0.94
N CYS A 72 -7.61 7.88 0.28
CA CYS A 72 -7.96 8.64 1.48
C CYS A 72 -7.30 10.03 1.53
N LYS A 73 -6.26 10.27 0.73
CA LYS A 73 -5.65 11.60 0.52
C LYS A 73 -6.33 12.40 -0.60
N GLY A 74 -7.38 11.85 -1.23
CA GLY A 74 -8.05 12.46 -2.38
C GLY A 74 -7.23 12.37 -3.67
N VAL A 75 -6.38 11.36 -3.80
CA VAL A 75 -5.48 11.15 -4.94
C VAL A 75 -5.86 9.89 -5.69
N ALA A 76 -6.09 9.99 -6.98
CA ALA A 76 -6.30 8.83 -7.84
C ALA A 76 -4.96 8.09 -8.04
N PRO A 77 -4.86 6.79 -7.68
CA PRO A 77 -3.69 5.99 -8.02
C PRO A 77 -3.63 5.79 -9.54
N ILE A 78 -2.42 5.83 -10.11
CA ILE A 78 -2.20 5.65 -11.55
C ILE A 78 -1.24 4.49 -11.82
N PHE A 79 -0.14 4.45 -11.09
CA PHE A 79 0.88 3.43 -11.22
C PHE A 79 1.03 2.64 -9.94
N TYR A 80 1.38 1.36 -10.07
CA TYR A 80 1.83 0.58 -8.93
C TYR A 80 3.03 -0.29 -9.30
N PHE A 81 3.85 -0.55 -8.31
CA PHE A 81 4.96 -1.51 -8.36
C PHE A 81 4.65 -2.58 -7.32
N ILE A 82 5.04 -3.82 -7.58
CA ILE A 82 4.85 -4.89 -6.63
C ILE A 82 6.08 -5.79 -6.57
N SER A 83 6.68 -5.88 -5.40
CA SER A 83 7.71 -6.86 -5.12
C SER A 83 7.11 -8.02 -4.35
N GLY A 84 7.41 -9.25 -4.76
CA GLY A 84 6.94 -10.46 -4.13
C GLY A 84 8.09 -11.35 -3.67
N SER A 85 8.01 -11.85 -2.46
CA SER A 85 8.89 -12.93 -2.00
C SER A 85 8.10 -14.18 -1.70
N GLY A 86 8.66 -15.35 -2.01
CA GLY A 86 8.01 -16.64 -1.79
C GLY A 86 8.87 -17.80 -2.27
N ASN A 87 8.32 -19.00 -2.16
CA ASN A 87 9.00 -20.23 -2.58
C ASN A 87 8.42 -20.79 -3.88
N LEU A 88 9.01 -21.86 -4.41
CA LEU A 88 8.58 -22.49 -5.67
C LEU A 88 7.14 -23.01 -5.61
N ASN A 89 6.64 -23.42 -4.44
CA ASN A 89 5.25 -23.86 -4.29
C ASN A 89 4.28 -22.67 -4.37
N SER A 90 4.69 -21.51 -3.89
CA SER A 90 3.88 -20.28 -3.96
C SER A 90 3.85 -19.71 -5.37
N PHE A 91 4.98 -19.71 -6.08
CA PHE A 91 5.10 -19.14 -7.43
C PHE A 91 5.10 -20.20 -8.55
N ASN A 92 4.34 -21.29 -8.37
CA ASN A 92 4.11 -22.26 -9.44
C ASN A 92 3.20 -21.68 -10.55
N LYS A 93 3.17 -22.32 -11.73
CA LYS A 93 2.37 -21.86 -12.90
C LYS A 93 0.90 -21.63 -12.59
N LYS A 94 0.27 -22.51 -11.78
CA LYS A 94 -1.14 -22.40 -11.39
C LYS A 94 -1.41 -21.15 -10.58
N ASN A 95 -0.60 -20.91 -9.55
CA ASN A 95 -0.72 -19.74 -8.69
C ASN A 95 -0.41 -18.43 -9.44
N LEU A 96 0.63 -18.42 -10.26
CA LEU A 96 0.97 -17.28 -11.10
C LEU A 96 -0.17 -16.92 -12.07
N SER A 97 -0.85 -17.91 -12.67
CA SER A 97 -2.03 -17.67 -13.51
C SER A 97 -3.17 -16.98 -12.73
N LYS A 98 -3.44 -17.43 -11.50
CA LYS A 98 -4.45 -16.81 -10.63
C LYS A 98 -4.08 -15.39 -10.22
N ILE A 99 -2.82 -15.19 -9.83
CA ILE A 99 -2.25 -13.86 -9.51
C ILE A 99 -2.43 -12.91 -10.70
N LEU A 100 -1.99 -13.32 -11.89
CA LEU A 100 -2.10 -12.52 -13.11
C LEU A 100 -3.53 -12.13 -13.44
N LYS A 101 -4.48 -13.07 -13.32
CA LYS A 101 -5.90 -12.80 -13.52
C LYS A 101 -6.42 -11.76 -12.53
N SER A 102 -6.06 -11.90 -11.25
CA SER A 102 -6.44 -10.96 -10.20
C SER A 102 -5.89 -9.56 -10.50
N MET A 103 -4.59 -9.45 -10.79
CA MET A 103 -3.94 -8.18 -11.13
C MET A 103 -4.60 -7.50 -12.33
N LYS A 104 -4.90 -8.23 -13.41
CA LYS A 104 -5.63 -7.69 -14.58
C LYS A 104 -7.00 -7.12 -14.21
N ASN A 105 -7.73 -7.78 -13.32
CA ASN A 105 -9.04 -7.33 -12.87
C ASN A 105 -8.94 -6.04 -12.05
N GLU A 106 -8.00 -5.97 -11.13
CA GLU A 106 -7.78 -4.78 -10.31
C GLU A 106 -7.27 -3.60 -11.16
N GLN A 107 -6.38 -3.84 -12.13
CA GLN A 107 -5.94 -2.83 -13.09
C GLN A 107 -7.11 -2.20 -13.87
N ARG A 108 -8.05 -3.05 -14.35
CA ARG A 108 -9.25 -2.54 -15.04
C ARG A 108 -10.17 -1.78 -14.10
N LYS A 109 -10.39 -2.32 -12.89
CA LYS A 109 -11.32 -1.75 -11.92
C LYS A 109 -10.91 -0.35 -11.44
N PHE A 110 -9.61 -0.17 -11.20
CA PHE A 110 -9.07 1.07 -10.62
C PHE A 110 -8.30 1.92 -11.64
N SER A 111 -8.25 1.52 -12.90
CA SER A 111 -7.52 2.22 -13.98
C SER A 111 -6.03 2.42 -13.65
N ILE A 112 -5.43 1.48 -12.91
CA ILE A 112 -4.03 1.50 -12.50
C ILE A 112 -3.17 0.64 -13.44
N LYS A 113 -1.86 0.91 -13.49
CA LYS A 113 -0.90 0.20 -14.36
C LYS A 113 0.26 -0.35 -13.54
N LEU A 114 0.56 -1.64 -13.71
CA LEU A 114 1.80 -2.22 -13.19
C LEU A 114 2.98 -1.57 -13.91
N SER A 115 3.92 -1.02 -13.16
CA SER A 115 5.03 -0.23 -13.68
C SER A 115 6.40 -0.78 -13.28
N GLY A 116 6.44 -1.87 -12.56
CA GLY A 116 7.65 -2.57 -12.15
C GLY A 116 7.46 -3.40 -10.91
N GLY A 117 8.55 -3.93 -10.40
CA GLY A 117 8.57 -4.75 -9.20
C GLY A 117 9.79 -5.66 -9.16
N ASP A 118 9.79 -6.58 -8.22
CA ASP A 118 10.85 -7.54 -8.02
C ASP A 118 10.30 -8.89 -7.55
N THR A 119 11.05 -9.97 -7.73
CA THR A 119 10.67 -11.29 -7.27
C THR A 119 11.87 -11.98 -6.62
N VAL A 120 11.74 -12.34 -5.34
CA VAL A 120 12.81 -12.91 -4.53
C VAL A 120 12.39 -14.25 -3.94
N TYR A 121 13.33 -15.20 -3.87
CA TYR A 121 13.11 -16.46 -3.17
C TYR A 121 13.10 -16.24 -1.67
N SER A 122 12.07 -16.78 -0.98
CA SER A 122 11.95 -16.75 0.48
C SER A 122 11.15 -17.95 0.99
N LYS A 123 11.37 -18.33 2.24
CA LYS A 123 10.57 -19.36 2.91
C LYS A 123 9.14 -18.95 3.19
N LYS A 124 8.90 -17.64 3.46
CA LYS A 124 7.58 -17.05 3.72
C LYS A 124 7.17 -16.16 2.57
N ASN A 125 5.86 -16.08 2.32
CA ASN A 125 5.34 -15.15 1.33
C ASN A 125 5.25 -13.74 1.93
N SER A 126 5.76 -12.76 1.20
CA SER A 126 5.49 -11.35 1.47
C SER A 126 5.38 -10.56 0.18
N PHE A 127 4.65 -9.47 0.24
CA PHE A 127 4.44 -8.58 -0.90
C PHE A 127 4.59 -7.14 -0.43
N THR A 128 5.40 -6.38 -1.13
CA THR A 128 5.50 -4.93 -0.98
C THR A 128 4.91 -4.27 -2.19
N ALA A 129 3.93 -3.41 -1.98
CA ALA A 129 3.34 -2.60 -3.04
C ALA A 129 3.73 -1.14 -2.85
N VAL A 130 4.13 -0.50 -3.93
CA VAL A 130 4.31 0.95 -4.02
C VAL A 130 3.25 1.47 -4.95
N THR A 131 2.48 2.46 -4.52
CA THR A 131 1.47 3.11 -5.35
C THR A 131 1.81 4.56 -5.57
N LEU A 132 1.52 5.05 -6.76
CA LEU A 132 1.85 6.40 -7.21
C LEU A 132 0.67 7.05 -7.92
N GLY A 133 0.44 8.31 -7.58
CA GLY A 133 -0.51 9.19 -8.24
C GLY A 133 0.00 10.62 -8.28
N TYR A 134 -0.77 11.52 -8.87
CA TYR A 134 -0.40 12.92 -8.99
C TYR A 134 -1.49 13.81 -8.43
N SER A 135 -1.07 14.83 -7.66
CA SER A 135 -1.98 15.84 -7.12
C SER A 135 -1.24 17.14 -6.79
N THR A 136 -1.95 18.23 -6.84
CA THR A 136 -1.45 19.54 -6.36
C THR A 136 -1.66 19.73 -4.86
N LYS A 137 -2.53 18.90 -4.25
CA LYS A 137 -2.90 18.95 -2.83
C LYS A 137 -3.27 17.57 -2.32
N ILE A 138 -3.14 17.34 -1.03
CA ILE A 138 -3.58 16.13 -0.33
C ILE A 138 -4.38 16.46 0.92
N VAL A 139 -5.24 15.54 1.34
CA VAL A 139 -5.88 15.57 2.66
C VAL A 139 -4.91 14.95 3.66
N LYS A 140 -4.45 15.72 4.64
CA LYS A 140 -3.53 15.25 5.67
C LYS A 140 -4.29 14.61 6.83
N ARG A 141 -3.67 13.64 7.50
CA ARG A 141 -4.19 12.93 8.67
C ARG A 141 -4.51 13.83 9.86
N ASN A 142 -3.83 14.95 10.00
CA ASN A 142 -3.81 15.80 11.19
C ASN A 142 -4.67 17.08 11.09
N ASN A 143 -5.62 17.14 10.16
CA ASN A 143 -6.42 18.34 9.94
C ASN A 143 -7.79 18.34 10.66
N ALA A 144 -8.13 17.27 11.37
CA ALA A 144 -9.39 17.19 12.12
C ALA A 144 -9.44 18.24 13.23
N LYS A 145 -10.62 18.82 13.44
CA LYS A 145 -10.89 19.84 14.43
C LYS A 145 -11.89 19.35 15.45
N LEU A 146 -11.96 20.03 16.59
CA LEU A 146 -13.01 19.79 17.58
C LEU A 146 -14.38 20.09 16.94
N ASN A 147 -15.35 19.19 17.14
CA ASN A 147 -16.70 19.20 16.58
C ASN A 147 -16.79 18.82 15.08
N ASP A 148 -15.75 18.27 14.45
CA ASP A 148 -15.88 17.63 13.15
C ASP A 148 -16.68 16.33 13.29
N ASP A 149 -17.55 16.05 12.32
CA ASP A 149 -18.28 14.80 12.23
C ASP A 149 -17.35 13.66 11.76
N ILE A 150 -17.57 12.47 12.32
CA ILE A 150 -16.81 11.26 11.96
C ILE A 150 -17.68 10.39 11.06
N TYR A 151 -17.22 10.15 9.83
CA TYR A 151 -17.85 9.27 8.86
C TYR A 151 -17.04 8.01 8.63
N VAL A 152 -17.73 6.86 8.53
CA VAL A 152 -17.13 5.57 8.20
C VAL A 152 -17.80 5.03 6.94
N THR A 153 -16.99 4.57 5.98
CA THR A 153 -17.47 3.90 4.77
C THR A 153 -17.48 2.39 4.98
N GLY A 154 -18.59 1.72 4.62
CA GLY A 154 -18.77 0.29 4.87
C GLY A 154 -19.19 0.00 6.32
N ASN A 155 -19.03 -1.26 6.74
CA ASN A 155 -19.33 -1.68 8.10
C ASN A 155 -18.04 -1.80 8.92
N ILE A 156 -18.14 -1.47 10.20
CA ILE A 156 -17.02 -1.65 11.15
C ILE A 156 -16.67 -3.14 11.22
N GLY A 157 -15.42 -3.48 10.96
CA GLY A 157 -14.91 -4.85 11.00
C GLY A 157 -14.77 -5.54 9.63
N ASP A 158 -15.36 -5.02 8.54
CA ASP A 158 -15.27 -5.62 7.19
C ASP A 158 -13.83 -5.79 6.69
N SER A 159 -12.89 -4.99 7.17
CA SER A 159 -11.47 -5.10 6.82
C SER A 159 -10.76 -6.31 7.43
N SER A 160 -11.38 -6.96 8.41
CA SER A 160 -10.83 -8.13 9.11
C SER A 160 -11.20 -9.47 8.46
N LEU A 161 -12.08 -9.47 7.46
CA LEU A 161 -12.60 -10.67 6.77
C LEU A 161 -11.72 -11.13 5.62
#